data_be7e1d57a6e63fbfc58c694755dcba5c
#
_entry.id   be7e1d57a6e63fbfc58c694755dcba5c
#
_cell.length_a   1.000
_cell.length_b   1.000
_cell.length_c   1.000
_cell.angle_alpha   90.00
_cell.angle_beta   90.00
_cell.angle_gamma   90.00
#
_symmetry.space_group_name_H-M   'P 1'
#
loop_
_entity.id
_entity.type
_entity.pdbx_description
1 polymer ?
#
loop_
_entity_poly.entity_id
_entity_poly.type
_entity_poly.pdbx_seq_one_letter_code
_entity_poly.pdbx_strand_id
1 'polypeptide(L)'
;MTELELILEQHHTWKDANCLKKLITIKLLVFFSLYDVRPPEIKEDDERYPGNDPKYKDLKKEELPKTENLLDTIKRVVEYWNSDIKPEVEKGKNVIIAAHGNSLRGLIKYLDNVSDEDIIKLEIQTGNPICYELDDNLKPIRHYYVKD
;
A
#
# COMPACT_ATOMS: atom_id res chain seq x y z
N MET A 1 19.98 7.99 -14.82
CA MET A 1 18.57 7.53 -14.85
C MET A 1 18.43 6.47 -13.79
N THR A 2 17.56 6.67 -12.84
CA THR A 2 17.37 5.75 -11.70
C THR A 2 16.06 5.01 -11.89
N GLU A 3 16.06 3.70 -11.70
CA GLU A 3 14.87 2.85 -11.87
C GLU A 3 14.30 2.46 -10.50
N LEU A 4 12.99 2.52 -10.39
CA LEU A 4 12.23 2.10 -9.22
C LEU A 4 11.20 1.05 -9.63
N GLU A 5 11.30 -0.15 -9.10
CA GLU A 5 10.33 -1.22 -9.34
C GLU A 5 9.35 -1.35 -8.18
N LEU A 6 8.06 -1.34 -8.50
CA LEU A 6 6.98 -1.58 -7.55
C LEU A 6 6.38 -2.96 -7.78
N ILE A 7 6.51 -3.85 -6.80
CA ILE A 7 6.00 -5.22 -6.87
C ILE A 7 4.85 -5.40 -5.88
N LEU A 8 3.69 -5.81 -6.37
CA LEU A 8 2.55 -6.18 -5.53
C LEU A 8 2.71 -7.63 -5.05
N GLU A 9 2.95 -7.82 -3.77
CA GLU A 9 2.85 -9.14 -3.12
C GLU A 9 1.45 -9.35 -2.56
N GLN A 10 0.78 -10.42 -2.99
CA GLN A 10 -0.42 -10.92 -2.32
C GLN A 10 -0.04 -12.07 -1.39
N HIS A 11 -0.19 -11.86 -0.09
CA HIS A 11 -0.18 -12.96 0.86
C HIS A 11 -1.40 -13.87 0.64
N HIS A 12 -1.14 -15.06 0.08
CA HIS A 12 -2.12 -16.14 -0.03
C HIS A 12 -2.46 -16.72 1.36
N THR A 13 -3.49 -16.16 2.00
CA THR A 13 -4.14 -16.84 3.14
C THR A 13 -5.67 -16.71 3.08
N TRP A 14 -6.24 -16.98 1.92
CA TRP A 14 -7.70 -17.05 1.75
C TRP A 14 -8.09 -18.34 1.06
N LYS A 15 -7.82 -19.50 1.71
CA LYS A 15 -8.45 -20.76 1.36
C LYS A 15 -9.59 -21.03 2.36
N ASP A 16 -10.76 -21.24 1.79
CA ASP A 16 -11.97 -21.81 2.34
C ASP A 16 -12.86 -20.96 3.25
N ALA A 17 -13.89 -20.35 2.63
CA ALA A 17 -15.21 -20.24 3.22
C ALA A 17 -16.27 -19.72 2.23
N ASN A 18 -17.26 -20.53 2.04
CA ASN A 18 -18.39 -20.36 1.15
C ASN A 18 -19.33 -19.18 1.44
N CYS A 19 -19.93 -18.66 0.40
CA CYS A 19 -21.15 -17.83 0.25
C CYS A 19 -21.37 -16.61 1.17
N LEU A 20 -21.30 -16.72 2.48
CA LEU A 20 -21.35 -15.59 3.43
C LEU A 20 -20.13 -14.66 3.27
N LYS A 21 -18.98 -15.20 2.87
CA LYS A 21 -17.77 -14.46 2.56
C LYS A 21 -17.92 -13.53 1.35
N LYS A 22 -18.76 -13.87 0.39
CA LYS A 22 -18.95 -13.05 -0.82
C LYS A 22 -19.61 -11.70 -0.49
N LEU A 23 -20.55 -11.67 0.46
CA LEU A 23 -21.20 -10.43 0.92
C LEU A 23 -20.28 -9.59 1.82
N ILE A 24 -19.50 -10.25 2.68
CA ILE A 24 -18.51 -9.59 3.55
C ILE A 24 -17.34 -9.07 2.71
N THR A 25 -16.88 -9.86 1.72
CA THR A 25 -15.82 -9.47 0.78
C THR A 25 -16.23 -8.27 -0.09
N ILE A 26 -17.48 -8.23 -0.58
CA ILE A 26 -17.99 -7.08 -1.34
C ILE A 26 -18.08 -5.83 -0.46
N LYS A 27 -18.59 -5.92 0.78
CA LYS A 27 -18.58 -4.81 1.72
C LYS A 27 -17.16 -4.37 2.09
N LEU A 28 -16.26 -5.31 2.33
CA LEU A 28 -14.86 -5.01 2.64
C LEU A 28 -14.14 -4.36 1.45
N LEU A 29 -14.34 -4.88 0.23
CA LEU A 29 -13.79 -4.29 -1.01
C LEU A 29 -14.29 -2.85 -1.24
N VAL A 30 -15.57 -2.57 -0.96
CA VAL A 30 -16.13 -1.21 -1.05
C VAL A 30 -15.50 -0.29 -0.01
N PHE A 31 -15.29 -0.75 1.23
CA PHE A 31 -14.63 0.06 2.27
C PHE A 31 -13.15 0.32 1.96
N PHE A 32 -12.41 -0.66 1.45
CA PHE A 32 -11.01 -0.48 1.04
C PHE A 32 -10.85 0.41 -0.21
N SER A 33 -11.92 0.63 -0.97
CA SER A 33 -11.92 1.48 -2.17
C SER A 33 -12.27 2.94 -1.85
N LEU A 34 -12.78 3.25 -0.66
CA LEU A 34 -13.13 4.62 -0.29
C LEU A 34 -11.90 5.35 0.27
N TYR A 35 -11.58 6.48 -0.32
CA TYR A 35 -10.38 7.26 -0.05
C TYR A 35 -10.25 7.66 1.43
N ASP A 36 -11.32 8.20 2.04
CA ASP A 36 -11.34 8.76 3.40
C ASP A 36 -12.40 8.11 4.31
N VAL A 37 -12.83 6.90 4.04
CA VAL A 37 -13.76 6.16 4.91
C VAL A 37 -13.02 5.01 5.57
N ARG A 38 -12.95 5.05 6.91
CA ARG A 38 -12.32 3.98 7.69
C ARG A 38 -13.26 2.79 7.86
N PRO A 39 -12.73 1.55 7.72
CA PRO A 39 -13.46 0.37 8.15
C PRO A 39 -13.73 0.41 9.66
N PRO A 40 -14.70 -0.39 10.16
CA PRO A 40 -14.88 -0.55 11.59
C PRO A 40 -13.59 -0.97 12.30
N GLU A 41 -13.34 -0.40 13.48
CA GLU A 41 -12.17 -0.75 14.27
C GLU A 41 -12.15 -2.24 14.63
N ILE A 42 -10.98 -2.86 14.56
CA ILE A 42 -10.76 -4.21 15.08
C ILE A 42 -10.78 -4.16 16.60
N LYS A 43 -11.47 -5.13 17.22
CA LYS A 43 -11.52 -5.24 18.67
C LYS A 43 -10.24 -5.88 19.22
N GLU A 44 -9.90 -5.56 20.46
CA GLU A 44 -8.70 -6.10 21.10
C GLU A 44 -8.79 -7.61 21.41
N ASP A 45 -10.00 -8.16 21.47
CA ASP A 45 -10.29 -9.58 21.64
C ASP A 45 -10.31 -10.37 20.31
N ASP A 46 -10.17 -9.69 19.17
CA ASP A 46 -10.06 -10.34 17.85
C ASP A 46 -8.65 -10.95 17.70
N GLU A 47 -8.57 -12.19 17.22
CA GLU A 47 -7.29 -12.88 16.99
C GLU A 47 -6.35 -12.15 16.02
N ARG A 48 -6.92 -11.33 15.13
CA ARG A 48 -6.17 -10.52 14.14
C ARG A 48 -5.68 -9.19 14.69
N TYR A 49 -6.03 -8.86 15.94
CA TYR A 49 -5.58 -7.60 16.53
C TYR A 49 -4.05 -7.57 16.64
N PRO A 50 -3.36 -6.55 16.08
CA PRO A 50 -1.90 -6.49 16.06
C PRO A 50 -1.25 -6.62 17.42
N GLY A 51 -1.91 -6.19 18.50
CA GLY A 51 -1.40 -6.33 19.87
C GLY A 51 -1.28 -7.77 20.36
N ASN A 52 -1.90 -8.73 19.67
CA ASN A 52 -1.79 -10.17 19.97
C ASN A 52 -0.59 -10.80 19.25
N ASP A 53 0.04 -10.12 18.27
CA ASP A 53 1.22 -10.63 17.56
C ASP A 53 2.50 -10.31 18.35
N PRO A 54 3.31 -11.32 18.71
CA PRO A 54 4.58 -11.14 19.40
C PRO A 54 5.57 -10.17 18.74
N LYS A 55 5.44 -9.92 17.44
CA LYS A 55 6.27 -8.95 16.70
C LYS A 55 6.11 -7.52 17.20
N TYR A 56 4.94 -7.19 17.75
CA TYR A 56 4.58 -5.84 18.17
C TYR A 56 4.55 -5.66 19.69
N LYS A 57 5.06 -6.64 20.45
CA LYS A 57 5.06 -6.64 21.93
C LYS A 57 5.72 -5.42 22.58
N ASP A 58 6.69 -4.82 21.87
CA ASP A 58 7.47 -3.68 22.37
C ASP A 58 6.83 -2.33 21.98
N LEU A 59 5.72 -2.34 21.22
CA LEU A 59 4.97 -1.15 20.87
C LEU A 59 3.90 -0.84 21.92
N LYS A 60 3.63 0.43 22.13
CA LYS A 60 2.52 0.87 22.97
C LYS A 60 1.19 0.64 22.26
N LYS A 61 0.13 0.42 23.02
CA LYS A 61 -1.23 0.21 22.45
C LYS A 61 -1.69 1.35 21.55
N GLU A 62 -1.29 2.57 21.86
CA GLU A 62 -1.61 3.77 21.11
C GLU A 62 -0.92 3.82 19.74
N GLU A 63 0.18 3.06 19.57
CA GLU A 63 0.95 2.97 18.33
C GLU A 63 0.41 1.86 17.40
N LEU A 64 -0.53 1.02 17.90
CA LEU A 64 -1.13 -0.07 17.15
C LEU A 64 -2.42 0.42 16.46
N PRO A 65 -2.47 0.51 15.13
CA PRO A 65 -3.66 0.94 14.43
C PRO A 65 -4.77 -0.10 14.55
N LYS A 66 -5.99 0.33 14.91
CA LYS A 66 -7.19 -0.51 14.92
C LYS A 66 -7.98 -0.46 13.62
N THR A 67 -7.71 0.54 12.80
CA THR A 67 -8.33 0.74 11.49
C THR A 67 -7.47 1.69 10.68
N GLU A 68 -7.50 1.55 9.35
CA GLU A 68 -6.78 2.43 8.43
C GLU A 68 -7.60 2.60 7.15
N ASN A 69 -7.66 3.80 6.60
CA ASN A 69 -8.19 4.07 5.27
C ASN A 69 -7.06 4.32 4.27
N LEU A 70 -7.39 4.55 2.99
CA LEU A 70 -6.37 4.79 1.98
C LEU A 70 -5.60 6.09 2.24
N LEU A 71 -6.25 7.13 2.73
CA LEU A 71 -5.60 8.40 3.07
C LEU A 71 -4.55 8.24 4.19
N ASP A 72 -4.84 7.44 5.21
CA ASP A 72 -3.88 7.13 6.28
C ASP A 72 -2.68 6.34 5.72
N THR A 73 -2.97 5.35 4.86
CA THR A 73 -1.93 4.58 4.17
C THR A 73 -1.02 5.48 3.33
N ILE A 74 -1.59 6.43 2.57
CA ILE A 74 -0.83 7.38 1.75
C ILE A 74 0.10 8.21 2.62
N LYS A 75 -0.39 8.78 3.73
CA LYS A 75 0.42 9.62 4.63
C LYS A 75 1.66 8.89 5.12
N ARG A 76 1.51 7.67 5.69
CA ARG A 76 2.65 6.91 6.20
C ARG A 76 3.60 6.41 5.10
N VAL A 77 3.07 6.11 3.90
CA VAL A 77 3.89 5.70 2.76
C VAL A 77 4.74 6.86 2.23
N VAL A 78 4.15 8.06 2.13
CA VAL A 78 4.88 9.27 1.71
C VAL A 78 5.93 9.67 2.75
N GLU A 79 5.63 9.52 4.04
CA GLU A 79 6.60 9.73 5.10
C GLU A 79 7.79 8.78 4.94
N TYR A 80 7.55 7.47 4.79
CA TYR A 80 8.59 6.47 4.59
C TYR A 80 9.35 6.66 3.27
N TRP A 81 8.66 7.07 2.21
CA TRP A 81 9.33 7.44 0.96
C TRP A 81 10.35 8.55 1.19
N ASN A 82 9.98 9.62 1.88
CA ASN A 82 10.85 10.78 2.09
C ASN A 82 12.00 10.49 3.06
N SER A 83 11.76 9.69 4.11
CA SER A 83 12.78 9.41 5.13
C SER A 83 13.79 8.33 4.72
N ASP A 84 13.33 7.29 4.03
CA ASP A 84 14.13 6.08 3.83
C ASP A 84 14.40 5.77 2.37
N ILE A 85 13.38 5.81 1.49
CA ILE A 85 13.53 5.36 0.11
C ILE A 85 14.19 6.43 -0.76
N LYS A 86 13.67 7.64 -0.71
CA LYS A 86 14.15 8.76 -1.51
C LYS A 86 15.67 8.99 -1.37
N PRO A 87 16.27 9.00 -0.16
CA PRO A 87 17.72 9.16 -0.02
C PRO A 87 18.55 8.07 -0.69
N GLU A 88 18.03 6.86 -0.82
CA GLU A 88 18.72 5.77 -1.51
C GLU A 88 18.65 5.94 -3.04
N VAL A 89 17.52 6.41 -3.54
CA VAL A 89 17.34 6.76 -4.96
C VAL A 89 18.25 7.94 -5.34
N GLU A 90 18.35 8.97 -4.49
CA GLU A 90 19.25 10.13 -4.69
C GLU A 90 20.74 9.74 -4.78
N LYS A 91 21.12 8.64 -4.17
CA LYS A 91 22.47 8.06 -4.29
C LYS A 91 22.70 7.32 -5.61
N GLY A 92 21.72 7.32 -6.52
CA GLY A 92 21.78 6.63 -7.82
C GLY A 92 21.53 5.12 -7.73
N LYS A 93 20.93 4.62 -6.64
CA LYS A 93 20.61 3.20 -6.50
C LYS A 93 19.32 2.86 -7.23
N ASN A 94 19.26 1.69 -7.83
CA ASN A 94 18.02 1.06 -8.26
C ASN A 94 17.36 0.43 -7.03
N VAL A 95 16.10 0.78 -6.80
CA VAL A 95 15.34 0.35 -5.60
C VAL A 95 14.15 -0.49 -6.03
N ILE A 96 13.97 -1.64 -5.37
CA ILE A 96 12.80 -2.50 -5.54
C ILE A 96 11.92 -2.35 -4.30
N ILE A 97 10.63 -2.04 -4.51
CA ILE A 97 9.63 -1.93 -3.45
C ILE A 97 8.60 -3.04 -3.62
N ALA A 98 8.59 -4.00 -2.70
CA ALA A 98 7.56 -5.02 -2.58
C ALA A 98 6.62 -4.66 -1.45
N ALA A 99 5.34 -4.42 -1.74
CA ALA A 99 4.38 -3.94 -0.76
C ALA A 99 2.94 -4.33 -1.10
N HIS A 100 2.04 -4.13 -0.13
CA HIS A 100 0.60 -4.30 -0.33
C HIS A 100 0.05 -3.27 -1.34
N GLY A 101 -0.99 -3.66 -2.09
CA GLY A 101 -1.58 -2.82 -3.15
C GLY A 101 -1.94 -1.40 -2.72
N ASN A 102 -2.53 -1.22 -1.53
CA ASN A 102 -2.85 0.12 -1.03
C ASN A 102 -1.61 0.96 -0.75
N SER A 103 -0.51 0.35 -0.29
CA SER A 103 0.76 1.06 -0.10
C SER A 103 1.36 1.51 -1.44
N LEU A 104 1.34 0.61 -2.45
CA LEU A 104 1.79 0.96 -3.80
C LEU A 104 0.89 2.02 -4.45
N ARG A 105 -0.44 1.94 -4.27
CA ARG A 105 -1.38 3.00 -4.71
C ARG A 105 -1.04 4.34 -4.08
N GLY A 106 -0.73 4.34 -2.79
CA GLY A 106 -0.30 5.54 -2.08
C GLY A 106 0.96 6.17 -2.66
N LEU A 107 1.95 5.34 -2.99
CA LEU A 107 3.18 5.82 -3.61
C LEU A 107 2.96 6.31 -5.05
N ILE A 108 2.20 5.58 -5.86
CA ILE A 108 1.81 6.00 -7.23
C ILE A 108 1.06 7.34 -7.18
N LYS A 109 0.09 7.48 -6.26
CA LYS A 109 -0.63 8.74 -6.09
C LYS A 109 0.31 9.92 -5.84
N TYR A 110 1.30 9.71 -5.00
CA TYR A 110 2.29 10.74 -4.67
C TYR A 110 3.20 11.06 -5.86
N LEU A 111 3.74 10.04 -6.51
CA LEU A 111 4.69 10.22 -7.63
C LEU A 111 4.02 10.84 -8.86
N ASP A 112 2.86 10.34 -9.26
CA ASP A 112 2.13 10.77 -10.48
C ASP A 112 1.12 11.90 -10.22
N ASN A 113 1.00 12.35 -8.97
CA ASN A 113 0.02 13.37 -8.56
C ASN A 113 -1.42 13.01 -8.98
N VAL A 114 -1.80 11.74 -8.77
CA VAL A 114 -3.14 11.23 -9.10
C VAL A 114 -4.19 11.88 -8.22
N SER A 115 -5.35 12.24 -8.76
CA SER A 115 -6.46 12.83 -8.00
C SER A 115 -7.04 11.86 -6.95
N ASP A 116 -7.82 12.40 -6.01
CA ASP A 116 -8.50 11.59 -4.98
C ASP A 116 -9.58 10.71 -5.59
N GLU A 117 -10.22 11.18 -6.67
CA GLU A 117 -11.25 10.45 -7.40
C GLU A 117 -10.65 9.31 -8.26
N ASP A 118 -9.47 9.53 -8.83
CA ASP A 118 -8.86 8.57 -9.74
C ASP A 118 -8.07 7.49 -9.02
N ILE A 119 -7.49 7.78 -7.85
CA ILE A 119 -6.78 6.77 -7.06
C ILE A 119 -7.71 5.62 -6.63
N ILE A 120 -8.99 5.88 -6.45
CA ILE A 120 -9.99 4.87 -6.09
C ILE A 120 -10.16 3.84 -7.22
N LYS A 121 -10.01 4.28 -8.47
CA LYS A 121 -10.16 3.46 -9.68
C LYS A 121 -8.88 2.77 -10.12
N LEU A 122 -7.74 3.17 -9.52
CA LEU A 122 -6.44 2.62 -9.90
C LEU A 122 -6.33 1.16 -9.46
N GLU A 123 -6.14 0.28 -10.41
CA GLU A 123 -5.84 -1.12 -10.19
C GLU A 123 -4.37 -1.40 -10.48
N ILE A 124 -3.71 -2.15 -9.59
CA ILE A 124 -2.33 -2.59 -9.78
C ILE A 124 -2.35 -4.10 -10.02
N GLN A 125 -1.74 -4.52 -11.11
CA GLN A 125 -1.65 -5.94 -11.47
C GLN A 125 -0.74 -6.69 -10.49
N THR A 126 -1.24 -7.79 -9.93
CA THR A 126 -0.43 -8.65 -9.06
C THR A 126 0.63 -9.41 -9.86
N GLY A 127 1.87 -9.40 -9.37
CA GLY A 127 2.96 -10.15 -9.98
C GLY A 127 3.47 -9.55 -11.30
N ASN A 128 3.06 -8.32 -11.63
CA ASN A 128 3.58 -7.55 -12.74
C ASN A 128 4.22 -6.27 -12.22
N PRO A 129 5.56 -6.17 -12.18
CA PRO A 129 6.24 -5.00 -11.66
C PRO A 129 5.96 -3.75 -12.50
N ILE A 130 5.83 -2.60 -11.83
CA ILE A 130 5.80 -1.29 -12.46
C ILE A 130 7.18 -0.66 -12.30
N CYS A 131 7.82 -0.34 -13.42
CA CYS A 131 9.10 0.37 -13.43
C CYS A 131 8.85 1.88 -13.56
N TYR A 132 9.47 2.67 -12.68
CA TYR A 132 9.50 4.13 -12.74
C TYR A 132 10.87 4.61 -13.15
N GLU A 133 10.93 5.45 -14.16
CA GLU A 133 12.13 6.23 -14.50
C GLU A 133 11.98 7.64 -13.96
N LEU A 134 12.92 8.08 -13.14
CA LEU A 134 12.88 9.36 -12.46
C LEU A 134 13.98 10.30 -13.02
N ASP A 135 13.67 11.60 -13.05
CA ASP A 135 14.66 12.64 -13.35
C ASP A 135 15.58 12.93 -12.14
N ASP A 136 16.52 13.84 -12.30
CA ASP A 136 17.47 14.22 -11.25
C ASP A 136 16.80 14.91 -10.04
N ASN A 137 15.55 15.36 -10.18
CA ASN A 137 14.70 15.90 -9.12
C ASN A 137 13.75 14.85 -8.53
N LEU A 138 13.90 13.58 -8.91
CA LEU A 138 13.06 12.45 -8.55
C LEU A 138 11.59 12.60 -8.96
N LYS A 139 11.35 13.33 -10.06
CA LYS A 139 10.03 13.38 -10.68
C LYS A 139 9.92 12.27 -11.71
N PRO A 140 8.77 11.60 -11.81
CA PRO A 140 8.53 10.59 -12.84
C PRO A 140 8.68 11.18 -14.25
N ILE A 141 9.55 10.57 -15.05
CA ILE A 141 9.63 10.82 -16.50
C ILE A 141 8.59 9.96 -17.20
N ARG A 142 8.52 8.67 -16.80
CA ARG A 142 7.53 7.69 -17.26
C ARG A 142 7.46 6.52 -16.29
N HIS A 143 6.39 5.75 -16.39
CA HIS A 143 6.29 4.43 -15.78
C HIS A 143 5.67 3.43 -16.77
N TYR A 144 5.94 2.14 -16.58
CA TYR A 144 5.43 1.07 -17.42
C TYR A 144 5.45 -0.27 -16.67
N TYR A 145 4.57 -1.18 -17.07
CA TYR A 145 4.64 -2.56 -16.58
C TYR A 145 5.77 -3.31 -17.29
N VAL A 146 6.52 -4.12 -16.52
CA VAL A 146 7.69 -4.89 -17.06
C VAL A 146 7.23 -6.05 -17.96
N LYS A 147 6.05 -6.60 -17.68
CA LYS A 147 5.43 -7.66 -18.50
C LYS A 147 4.20 -7.08 -19.19
N ASP A 148 4.23 -7.10 -20.50
CA ASP A 148 3.08 -6.83 -21.36
C ASP A 148 2.19 -8.06 -21.52
#